data_c8aa4361529f12a1d83a1a4ac9436d7a
#
_entry.id   c8aa4361529f12a1d83a1a4ac9436d7a
#
_cell.length_a   1.000
_cell.length_b   1.000
_cell.length_c   1.000
_cell.angle_alpha   90.00
_cell.angle_beta   90.00
_cell.angle_gamma   90.00
#
_symmetry.space_group_name_H-M   'P 1'
#
loop_
_entity.id
_entity.type
_entity.pdbx_description
1 polymer ?
#
loop_
_entity_poly.entity_id
_entity_poly.type
_entity_poly.pdbx_seq_one_letter_code
_entity_poly.pdbx_strand_id
1 'polypeptide(L)'
;SGSVLRGADLEALLEKVRETYSQRAVSLLRVSGDEERVIASVGEKPCTTAQVADTAIEVGDDEFWMLLAGRSLPARDRRVLTVVAKQAAGLVRQRELAEEASRTEAIEKADELRRALLSAVSHDLRTPLAGAKAAVSSLRSDDIDFSDHDTAELLATVEESVDQLTALVDNLLDSSRL
;
A
#
# COMPACT_ATOMS: atom_id res chain seq x y z
N SER A 1 3.40 -12.38 0.45
CA SER A 1 3.25 -13.81 0.79
C SER A 1 2.25 -14.06 1.93
N GLY A 2 2.13 -13.17 2.94
CA GLY A 2 1.23 -13.38 4.10
C GLY A 2 -0.28 -13.25 3.78
N SER A 3 -0.66 -12.51 2.74
CA SER A 3 -2.06 -12.31 2.35
C SER A 3 -2.69 -13.54 1.67
N VAL A 4 -1.92 -14.25 0.85
CA VAL A 4 -2.36 -15.46 0.14
C VAL A 4 -2.56 -16.63 1.11
N LEU A 5 -1.66 -16.79 2.10
CA LEU A 5 -1.76 -17.84 3.11
C LEU A 5 -3.02 -17.67 3.99
N ARG A 6 -3.36 -16.45 4.37
CA ARG A 6 -4.55 -16.16 5.21
C ARG A 6 -5.88 -16.25 4.45
N GLY A 7 -5.87 -16.06 3.12
CA GLY A 7 -7.03 -16.36 2.27
C GLY A 7 -7.32 -17.86 2.25
N ALA A 8 -6.29 -18.68 2.16
CA ALA A 8 -6.39 -20.13 2.26
C ALA A 8 -6.93 -20.61 3.62
N ASP A 9 -6.64 -19.89 4.71
CA ASP A 9 -7.17 -20.19 6.04
C ASP A 9 -8.68 -19.97 6.14
N LEU A 10 -9.20 -18.90 5.52
CA LEU A 10 -10.65 -18.64 5.48
C LEU A 10 -11.38 -19.69 4.65
N GLU A 11 -10.88 -19.98 3.45
CA GLU A 11 -11.46 -21.00 2.59
C GLU A 11 -11.41 -22.40 3.24
N ALA A 12 -10.30 -22.73 3.90
CA ALA A 12 -10.17 -23.98 4.65
C ALA A 12 -11.18 -24.08 5.81
N LEU A 13 -11.45 -22.95 6.50
CA LEU A 13 -12.46 -22.90 7.54
C LEU A 13 -13.86 -23.13 6.98
N LEU A 14 -14.22 -22.47 5.86
CA LEU A 14 -15.50 -22.65 5.20
C LEU A 14 -15.65 -24.07 4.65
N GLU A 15 -14.58 -24.66 4.09
CA GLU A 15 -14.59 -26.02 3.60
C GLU A 15 -14.82 -27.04 4.74
N LYS A 16 -14.19 -26.83 5.88
CA LYS A 16 -14.42 -27.66 7.05
C LYS A 16 -15.89 -27.58 7.55
N VAL A 17 -16.48 -26.40 7.50
CA VAL A 17 -17.93 -26.23 7.78
C VAL A 17 -18.76 -27.00 6.77
N ARG A 18 -18.45 -26.85 5.47
CA ARG A 18 -19.17 -27.55 4.39
C ARG A 18 -19.17 -29.06 4.59
N GLU A 19 -18.01 -29.63 4.88
CA GLU A 19 -17.87 -31.08 5.10
C GLU A 19 -18.55 -31.52 6.39
N THR A 20 -18.31 -30.85 7.51
CA THR A 20 -18.83 -31.22 8.84
C THR A 20 -20.36 -31.26 8.85
N TYR A 21 -21.00 -30.30 8.19
CA TYR A 21 -22.45 -30.20 8.15
C TYR A 21 -23.09 -30.76 6.86
N SER A 22 -22.28 -31.43 6.02
CA SER A 22 -22.72 -32.03 4.74
C SER A 22 -23.51 -31.05 3.87
N GLN A 23 -22.97 -29.85 3.72
CA GLN A 23 -23.55 -28.82 2.89
C GLN A 23 -23.01 -28.89 1.45
N ARG A 24 -23.79 -28.44 0.48
CA ARG A 24 -23.37 -28.34 -0.92
C ARG A 24 -22.39 -27.19 -1.10
N ALA A 25 -22.64 -26.05 -0.47
CA ALA A 25 -21.78 -24.89 -0.51
C ALA A 25 -21.91 -24.06 0.78
N VAL A 26 -20.85 -23.30 1.08
CA VAL A 26 -20.81 -22.32 2.17
C VAL A 26 -20.22 -21.03 1.62
N SER A 27 -20.82 -19.90 1.96
CA SER A 27 -20.36 -18.56 1.59
C SER A 27 -20.26 -17.67 2.82
N LEU A 28 -19.30 -16.76 2.82
CA LEU A 28 -19.23 -15.63 3.75
C LEU A 28 -19.52 -14.35 2.97
N LEU A 29 -20.58 -13.66 3.35
CA LEU A 29 -20.97 -12.37 2.79
C LEU A 29 -20.60 -11.25 3.74
N ARG A 30 -20.30 -10.11 3.16
CA ARG A 30 -20.34 -8.82 3.83
C ARG A 30 -21.54 -8.03 3.36
N VAL A 31 -22.28 -7.47 4.30
CA VAL A 31 -23.40 -6.57 4.04
C VAL A 31 -22.99 -5.15 4.43
N SER A 32 -23.21 -4.21 3.52
CA SER A 32 -22.92 -2.79 3.75
C SER A 32 -24.10 -1.98 3.19
N GLY A 33 -25.03 -1.60 4.06
CA GLY A 33 -26.32 -1.03 3.63
C GLY A 33 -27.12 -2.02 2.78
N ASP A 34 -27.42 -1.65 1.54
CA ASP A 34 -28.16 -2.51 0.59
C ASP A 34 -27.24 -3.39 -0.27
N GLU A 35 -25.92 -3.29 -0.11
CA GLU A 35 -24.96 -4.08 -0.88
C GLU A 35 -24.55 -5.36 -0.16
N GLU A 36 -24.75 -6.50 -0.81
CA GLU A 36 -24.28 -7.81 -0.39
C GLU A 36 -23.08 -8.23 -1.27
N ARG A 37 -21.94 -8.49 -0.64
CA ARG A 37 -20.71 -8.90 -1.33
C ARG A 37 -20.19 -10.22 -0.80
N VAL A 38 -19.99 -11.20 -1.68
CA VAL A 38 -19.33 -12.46 -1.34
C VAL A 38 -17.83 -12.20 -1.10
N ILE A 39 -17.36 -12.52 0.10
CA ILE A 39 -15.96 -12.42 0.50
C ILE A 39 -15.20 -13.70 0.18
N ALA A 40 -15.79 -14.83 0.50
CA ALA A 40 -15.26 -16.15 0.18
C ALA A 40 -16.39 -17.15 0.02
N SER A 41 -16.18 -18.19 -0.77
CA SER A 41 -17.15 -19.27 -0.96
C SER A 41 -16.45 -20.59 -1.32
N VAL A 42 -17.06 -21.69 -0.90
CA VAL A 42 -16.59 -23.04 -1.19
C VAL A 42 -17.77 -23.93 -1.59
N GLY A 43 -17.50 -24.96 -2.38
CA GLY A 43 -18.51 -25.91 -2.86
C GLY A 43 -19.19 -25.51 -4.17
N GLU A 44 -20.29 -26.19 -4.51
CA GLU A 44 -21.00 -26.02 -5.77
C GLU A 44 -22.20 -25.08 -5.62
N LYS A 45 -22.33 -24.12 -6.55
CA LYS A 45 -23.42 -23.13 -6.59
C LYS A 45 -23.63 -22.43 -5.23
N PRO A 46 -22.60 -21.68 -4.75
CA PRO A 46 -22.68 -20.97 -3.48
C PRO A 46 -23.79 -19.90 -3.51
N CYS A 47 -24.43 -19.66 -2.36
CA CYS A 47 -25.39 -18.59 -2.22
C CYS A 47 -24.70 -17.23 -2.26
N THR A 48 -25.26 -16.29 -3.01
CA THR A 48 -24.78 -14.92 -3.14
C THR A 48 -25.58 -13.91 -2.33
N THR A 49 -26.75 -14.30 -1.84
CA THR A 49 -27.65 -13.48 -1.02
C THR A 49 -28.22 -14.31 0.14
N ALA A 50 -28.54 -13.64 1.23
CA ALA A 50 -29.13 -14.31 2.40
C ALA A 50 -30.50 -14.94 2.11
N GLN A 51 -31.25 -14.38 1.17
CA GLN A 51 -32.62 -14.83 0.84
C GLN A 51 -32.67 -16.20 0.18
N VAL A 52 -31.62 -16.61 -0.53
CA VAL A 52 -31.57 -17.89 -1.25
C VAL A 52 -30.85 -18.99 -0.46
N ALA A 53 -30.37 -18.71 0.72
CA ALA A 53 -29.66 -19.66 1.57
C ALA A 53 -30.65 -20.58 2.32
N ASP A 54 -30.32 -21.87 2.43
CA ASP A 54 -31.08 -22.83 3.26
C ASP A 54 -30.86 -22.56 4.76
N THR A 55 -29.70 -22.02 5.12
CA THR A 55 -29.37 -21.51 6.44
C THR A 55 -28.53 -20.24 6.31
N ALA A 56 -28.97 -19.16 6.95
CA ALA A 56 -28.25 -17.91 7.07
C ALA A 56 -27.92 -17.63 8.55
N ILE A 57 -26.66 -17.31 8.83
CA ILE A 57 -26.17 -17.01 10.16
C ILE A 57 -25.53 -15.62 10.13
N GLU A 58 -26.17 -14.72 10.81
CA GLU A 58 -25.71 -13.36 11.00
C GLU A 58 -24.56 -13.29 12.03
N VAL A 59 -23.56 -12.47 11.73
CA VAL A 59 -22.37 -12.32 12.58
C VAL A 59 -22.11 -10.85 12.83
N GLY A 60 -22.20 -10.46 14.09
CA GLY A 60 -21.80 -9.15 14.59
C GLY A 60 -22.46 -8.00 13.84
N ASP A 61 -23.21 -7.19 14.52
CA ASP A 61 -23.81 -5.91 14.06
C ASP A 61 -24.24 -5.87 12.56
N ASP A 62 -24.83 -6.95 12.04
CA ASP A 62 -25.32 -7.12 10.65
C ASP A 62 -24.25 -7.01 9.52
N GLU A 63 -22.97 -6.98 9.83
CA GLU A 63 -21.91 -6.75 8.84
C GLU A 63 -21.56 -8.02 8.04
N PHE A 64 -21.58 -9.20 8.68
CA PHE A 64 -21.21 -10.45 8.02
C PHE A 64 -22.32 -11.49 8.15
N TRP A 65 -22.47 -12.29 7.08
CA TRP A 65 -23.41 -13.40 7.03
C TRP A 65 -22.71 -14.65 6.51
N MET A 66 -22.84 -15.74 7.26
CA MET A 66 -22.45 -17.06 6.75
C MET A 66 -23.67 -17.75 6.17
N LEU A 67 -23.62 -18.08 4.90
CA LEU A 67 -24.70 -18.71 4.15
C LEU A 67 -24.34 -20.16 3.84
N LEU A 68 -25.28 -21.05 4.08
CA LEU A 68 -25.15 -22.47 3.78
C LEU A 68 -26.23 -22.88 2.79
N ALA A 69 -25.79 -23.58 1.74
CA ALA A 69 -26.65 -24.17 0.74
C ALA A 69 -26.61 -25.70 0.85
N GLY A 70 -27.77 -26.33 0.99
CA GLY A 70 -27.88 -27.78 1.07
C GLY A 70 -29.09 -28.24 1.86
N ARG A 71 -28.97 -28.32 3.16
CA ARG A 71 -30.07 -28.67 4.06
C ARG A 71 -30.19 -27.64 5.17
N SER A 72 -31.43 -27.42 5.62
CA SER A 72 -31.66 -26.59 6.80
C SER A 72 -31.08 -27.27 8.04
N LEU A 73 -30.41 -26.46 8.90
CA LEU A 73 -29.75 -26.96 10.09
C LEU A 73 -30.63 -26.76 11.34
N PRO A 74 -30.57 -27.70 12.30
CA PRO A 74 -31.25 -27.58 13.59
C PRO A 74 -30.65 -26.42 14.41
N ALA A 75 -31.42 -25.90 15.36
CA ALA A 75 -31.04 -24.75 16.19
C ALA A 75 -29.73 -24.97 16.97
N ARG A 76 -29.45 -26.21 17.38
CA ARG A 76 -28.19 -26.57 18.07
C ARG A 76 -26.99 -26.29 17.18
N ASP A 77 -27.03 -26.74 15.93
CA ASP A 77 -25.92 -26.61 15.00
C ASP A 77 -25.72 -25.15 14.59
N ARG A 78 -26.80 -24.40 14.43
CA ARG A 78 -26.76 -22.95 14.19
C ARG A 78 -25.99 -22.19 15.26
N ARG A 79 -26.15 -22.55 16.55
CA ARG A 79 -25.42 -21.92 17.66
C ARG A 79 -23.92 -22.16 17.55
N VAL A 80 -23.51 -23.38 17.21
CA VAL A 80 -22.09 -23.71 17.01
C VAL A 80 -21.55 -22.93 15.82
N LEU A 81 -22.30 -22.91 14.72
CA LEU A 81 -21.91 -22.18 13.51
C LEU A 81 -21.81 -20.67 13.72
N THR A 82 -22.59 -20.09 14.63
CA THR A 82 -22.43 -18.67 14.99
C THR A 82 -21.02 -18.37 15.53
N VAL A 83 -20.44 -19.27 16.30
CA VAL A 83 -19.06 -19.12 16.80
C VAL A 83 -18.05 -19.22 15.65
N VAL A 84 -18.24 -20.20 14.76
CA VAL A 84 -17.37 -20.38 13.59
C VAL A 84 -17.48 -19.19 12.64
N ALA A 85 -18.69 -18.69 12.42
CA ALA A 85 -18.94 -17.53 11.58
C ALA A 85 -18.26 -16.25 12.16
N LYS A 86 -18.28 -16.07 13.47
CA LYS A 86 -17.53 -15.01 14.14
C LYS A 86 -16.02 -15.15 13.92
N GLN A 87 -15.50 -16.36 13.97
CA GLN A 87 -14.08 -16.62 13.67
C GLN A 87 -13.75 -16.27 12.22
N ALA A 88 -14.61 -16.66 11.26
CA ALA A 88 -14.45 -16.34 9.85
C ALA A 88 -14.45 -14.81 9.61
N ALA A 89 -15.39 -14.08 10.19
CA ALA A 89 -15.44 -12.63 10.14
C ALA A 89 -14.18 -11.98 10.75
N GLY A 90 -13.68 -12.53 11.86
CA GLY A 90 -12.45 -12.08 12.50
C GLY A 90 -11.22 -12.22 11.59
N LEU A 91 -11.12 -13.31 10.83
CA LEU A 91 -10.05 -13.52 9.84
C LEU A 91 -10.10 -12.46 8.72
N VAL A 92 -11.29 -12.10 8.25
CA VAL A 92 -11.47 -11.05 7.24
C VAL A 92 -11.00 -9.70 7.77
N ARG A 93 -11.47 -9.29 8.96
CA ARG A 93 -11.08 -8.02 9.59
C ARG A 93 -9.58 -7.95 9.85
N GLN A 94 -8.98 -9.03 10.33
CA GLN A 94 -7.54 -9.09 10.57
C GLN A 94 -6.74 -8.93 9.27
N ARG A 95 -7.22 -9.50 8.17
CA ARG A 95 -6.61 -9.34 6.85
C ARG A 95 -6.69 -7.89 6.38
N GLU A 96 -7.85 -7.26 6.47
CA GLU A 96 -8.04 -5.87 6.06
C GLU A 96 -7.13 -4.91 6.84
N LEU A 97 -7.05 -5.08 8.17
CA LEU A 97 -6.15 -4.29 9.02
C LEU A 97 -4.68 -4.48 8.64
N ALA A 98 -4.27 -5.71 8.31
CA ALA A 98 -2.90 -6.00 7.89
C ALA A 98 -2.57 -5.39 6.52
N GLU A 99 -3.53 -5.38 5.59
CA GLU A 99 -3.38 -4.76 4.26
C GLU A 99 -3.31 -3.24 4.37
N GLU A 100 -4.13 -2.63 5.23
CA GLU A 100 -4.10 -1.19 5.51
C GLU A 100 -2.78 -0.76 6.15
N ALA A 101 -2.32 -1.48 7.17
CA ALA A 101 -1.03 -1.23 7.81
C ALA A 101 0.14 -1.32 6.82
N SER A 102 0.12 -2.32 5.94
CA SER A 102 1.15 -2.49 4.90
C SER A 102 1.14 -1.35 3.88
N ARG A 103 -0.04 -0.84 3.50
CA ARG A 103 -0.13 0.32 2.61
C ARG A 103 0.42 1.59 3.26
N THR A 104 0.09 1.82 4.52
CA THR A 104 0.58 2.97 5.28
C THR A 104 2.10 2.93 5.39
N GLU A 105 2.67 1.79 5.73
CA GLU A 105 4.13 1.60 5.80
C GLU A 105 4.82 1.85 4.45
N ALA A 106 4.23 1.40 3.34
CA ALA A 106 4.77 1.64 2.00
C ALA A 106 4.76 3.13 1.63
N ILE A 107 3.71 3.86 1.98
CA ILE A 107 3.60 5.30 1.74
C ILE A 107 4.64 6.06 2.58
N GLU A 108 4.79 5.72 3.86
CA GLU A 108 5.77 6.34 4.75
C GLU A 108 7.19 6.14 4.24
N LYS A 109 7.56 4.92 3.85
CA LYS A 109 8.87 4.61 3.26
C LYS A 109 9.13 5.37 1.95
N ALA A 110 8.12 5.52 1.10
CA ALA A 110 8.25 6.29 -0.13
C ALA A 110 8.48 7.78 0.16
N ASP A 111 7.80 8.35 1.16
CA ASP A 111 7.96 9.74 1.56
C ASP A 111 9.33 10.00 2.22
N GLU A 112 9.80 9.08 3.07
CA GLU A 112 11.15 9.13 3.64
C GLU A 112 12.23 9.11 2.55
N LEU A 113 12.12 8.19 1.57
CA LEU A 113 13.04 8.12 0.45
C LEU A 113 13.02 9.41 -0.37
N ARG A 114 11.84 9.94 -0.66
CA ARG A 114 11.70 11.22 -1.38
C ARG A 114 12.38 12.36 -0.64
N ARG A 115 12.21 12.47 0.67
CA ARG A 115 12.87 13.51 1.50
C ARG A 115 14.39 13.35 1.50
N ALA A 116 14.88 12.11 1.62
CA ALA A 116 16.32 11.83 1.59
C ALA A 116 16.93 12.21 0.23
N LEU A 117 16.27 11.86 -0.88
CA LEU A 117 16.70 12.23 -2.23
C LEU A 117 16.73 13.75 -2.43
N LEU A 118 15.66 14.46 -2.03
CA LEU A 118 15.61 15.92 -2.12
C LEU A 118 16.70 16.60 -1.28
N SER A 119 17.00 16.05 -0.11
CA SER A 119 18.09 16.54 0.75
C SER A 119 19.46 16.35 0.11
N ALA A 120 19.73 15.16 -0.45
CA ALA A 120 20.98 14.85 -1.14
C ALA A 120 21.18 15.76 -2.36
N VAL A 121 20.14 15.88 -3.20
CA VAL A 121 20.15 16.76 -4.37
C VAL A 121 20.41 18.22 -3.97
N SER A 122 19.73 18.70 -2.91
CA SER A 122 19.92 20.07 -2.43
C SER A 122 21.35 20.33 -1.95
N HIS A 123 21.98 19.32 -1.34
CA HIS A 123 23.37 19.40 -0.93
C HIS A 123 24.30 19.46 -2.14
N ASP A 124 24.10 18.58 -3.11
CA ASP A 124 24.95 18.46 -4.30
C ASP A 124 24.82 19.68 -5.24
N LEU A 125 23.67 20.32 -5.28
CA LEU A 125 23.48 21.58 -6.00
C LEU A 125 24.12 22.79 -5.27
N ARG A 126 24.16 22.77 -3.95
CA ARG A 126 24.68 23.90 -3.16
C ARG A 126 26.19 24.11 -3.35
N THR A 127 26.96 23.03 -3.51
CA THR A 127 28.41 23.09 -3.63
C THR A 127 28.86 23.86 -4.88
N PRO A 128 28.47 23.50 -6.11
CA PRO A 128 28.84 24.26 -7.31
C PRO A 128 28.24 25.68 -7.30
N LEU A 129 27.02 25.83 -6.79
CA LEU A 129 26.39 27.15 -6.69
C LEU A 129 27.20 28.10 -5.78
N ALA A 130 27.73 27.61 -4.65
CA ALA A 130 28.56 28.36 -3.74
C ALA A 130 29.89 28.74 -4.41
N GLY A 131 30.49 27.83 -5.17
CA GLY A 131 31.71 28.08 -5.94
C GLY A 131 31.51 29.19 -6.98
N ALA A 132 30.47 29.07 -7.83
CA ALA A 132 30.15 30.10 -8.80
C ALA A 132 29.88 31.47 -8.15
N LYS A 133 29.09 31.47 -7.06
CA LYS A 133 28.79 32.69 -6.30
C LYS A 133 30.04 33.36 -5.71
N ALA A 134 30.95 32.57 -5.16
CA ALA A 134 32.23 33.08 -4.59
C ALA A 134 33.09 33.71 -5.69
N ALA A 135 33.25 33.03 -6.85
CA ALA A 135 34.00 33.55 -7.99
C ALA A 135 33.45 34.88 -8.50
N VAL A 136 32.12 34.93 -8.71
CA VAL A 136 31.42 36.15 -9.15
C VAL A 136 31.56 37.26 -8.10
N SER A 137 31.45 36.96 -6.81
CA SER A 137 31.61 37.94 -5.73
C SER A 137 33.00 38.51 -5.70
N SER A 138 34.03 37.68 -5.92
CA SER A 138 35.44 38.15 -6.02
C SER A 138 35.62 39.08 -7.21
N LEU A 139 35.12 38.73 -8.40
CA LEU A 139 35.18 39.55 -9.61
C LEU A 139 34.49 40.91 -9.47
N ARG A 140 33.48 41.00 -8.60
CA ARG A 140 32.75 42.25 -8.34
C ARG A 140 33.30 43.09 -7.20
N SER A 141 34.33 42.60 -6.54
CA SER A 141 34.96 43.34 -5.44
C SER A 141 35.81 44.46 -6.01
N ASP A 142 35.59 45.67 -5.56
CA ASP A 142 36.38 46.84 -5.93
C ASP A 142 37.69 46.94 -5.14
N ASP A 143 37.91 46.05 -4.17
CA ASP A 143 39.06 46.06 -3.26
C ASP A 143 40.31 45.36 -3.84
N ILE A 144 40.14 44.60 -4.94
CA ILE A 144 41.20 43.77 -5.54
C ILE A 144 41.26 44.02 -7.03
N ASP A 145 42.42 44.46 -7.51
CA ASP A 145 42.73 44.50 -8.95
C ASP A 145 43.22 43.14 -9.40
N PHE A 146 42.39 42.39 -10.08
CA PHE A 146 42.74 41.07 -10.63
C PHE A 146 43.53 41.24 -11.94
N SER A 147 44.55 40.41 -12.14
CA SER A 147 45.17 40.28 -13.45
C SER A 147 44.21 39.65 -14.46
N ASP A 148 44.52 39.81 -15.78
CA ASP A 148 43.73 39.15 -16.83
C ASP A 148 43.70 37.62 -16.66
N HIS A 149 44.79 37.06 -16.11
CA HIS A 149 44.92 35.64 -15.84
C HIS A 149 43.98 35.22 -14.68
N ASP A 150 44.02 35.93 -13.57
CA ASP A 150 43.18 35.65 -12.39
C ASP A 150 41.68 35.80 -12.73
N THR A 151 41.38 36.83 -13.51
CA THR A 151 39.99 37.00 -14.03
C THR A 151 39.55 35.84 -14.88
N ALA A 152 40.40 35.33 -15.79
CA ALA A 152 40.10 34.16 -16.59
C ALA A 152 39.91 32.89 -15.78
N GLU A 153 40.73 32.67 -14.71
CA GLU A 153 40.57 31.53 -13.81
C GLU A 153 39.26 31.59 -13.01
N LEU A 154 38.87 32.76 -12.51
CA LEU A 154 37.57 32.93 -11.82
C LEU A 154 36.40 32.70 -12.73
N LEU A 155 36.43 33.16 -13.98
CA LEU A 155 35.38 32.88 -14.99
C LEU A 155 35.34 31.40 -15.33
N ALA A 156 36.45 30.72 -15.50
CA ALA A 156 36.51 29.28 -15.71
C ALA A 156 35.88 28.50 -14.53
N THR A 157 36.10 28.95 -13.29
CA THR A 157 35.45 28.37 -12.11
C THR A 157 33.90 28.50 -12.16
N VAL A 158 33.40 29.65 -12.64
CA VAL A 158 31.96 29.86 -12.83
C VAL A 158 31.40 28.90 -13.89
N GLU A 159 32.09 28.79 -15.05
CA GLU A 159 31.70 27.92 -16.15
C GLU A 159 31.64 26.45 -15.71
N GLU A 160 32.70 25.96 -15.06
CA GLU A 160 32.74 24.60 -14.53
C GLU A 160 31.61 24.33 -13.51
N SER A 161 31.33 25.30 -12.65
CA SER A 161 30.24 25.18 -11.66
C SER A 161 28.86 25.09 -12.35
N VAL A 162 28.63 25.84 -13.41
CA VAL A 162 27.38 25.80 -14.18
C VAL A 162 27.24 24.49 -14.95
N ASP A 163 28.34 23.97 -15.52
CA ASP A 163 28.35 22.68 -16.19
C ASP A 163 28.02 21.53 -15.23
N GLN A 164 28.59 21.56 -14.03
CA GLN A 164 28.28 20.59 -12.98
C GLN A 164 26.78 20.64 -12.58
N LEU A 165 26.21 21.85 -12.42
CA LEU A 165 24.79 22.02 -12.13
C LEU A 165 23.91 21.46 -13.24
N THR A 166 24.27 21.71 -14.48
CA THR A 166 23.54 21.22 -15.66
C THR A 166 23.54 19.68 -15.68
N ALA A 167 24.71 19.07 -15.49
CA ALA A 167 24.82 17.60 -15.45
C ALA A 167 23.99 16.98 -14.30
N LEU A 168 23.94 17.62 -13.12
CA LEU A 168 23.12 17.16 -12.01
C LEU A 168 21.62 17.23 -12.34
N VAL A 169 21.16 18.30 -12.98
CA VAL A 169 19.77 18.46 -13.40
C VAL A 169 19.39 17.41 -14.46
N ASP A 170 20.24 17.20 -15.45
CA ASP A 170 19.98 16.21 -16.51
C ASP A 170 19.88 14.80 -15.92
N ASN A 171 20.78 14.42 -15.03
CA ASN A 171 20.72 13.13 -14.33
C ASN A 171 19.43 12.95 -13.51
N LEU A 172 18.93 14.01 -12.89
CA LEU A 172 17.66 13.97 -12.15
C LEU A 172 16.45 13.77 -13.07
N LEU A 173 16.44 14.46 -14.20
CA LEU A 173 15.37 14.34 -15.19
C LEU A 173 15.35 12.96 -15.85
N ASP A 174 16.51 12.38 -16.15
CA ASP A 174 16.59 11.04 -16.70
C ASP A 174 16.17 9.97 -15.70
N SER A 175 16.51 10.13 -14.43
CA SER A 175 16.05 9.23 -13.35
C SER A 175 14.54 9.28 -13.12
N SER A 176 13.87 10.38 -13.49
CA SER A 176 12.42 10.54 -13.34
C SER A 176 11.61 9.93 -14.49
N ARG A 177 12.26 9.45 -15.54
CA ARG A 177 11.62 8.83 -16.72
C ARG A 177 11.58 7.30 -16.68
N LEU A 178 12.17 6.68 -15.66
CA LEU A 178 12.10 5.24 -15.37
C LEU A 178 11.00 4.95 -14.35
#